data_b13f9c5a3a3ea006ed2e66d5cb9a258a
#
_entry.id   b13f9c5a3a3ea006ed2e66d5cb9a258a
#
_cell.length_a   1.000
_cell.length_b   1.000
_cell.length_c   1.000
_cell.angle_alpha   90.00
_cell.angle_beta   90.00
_cell.angle_gamma   90.00
#
_symmetry.space_group_name_H-M   'P 1'
#
loop_
_entity.id
_entity.type
_entity.pdbx_description
1 polymer ?
#
loop_
_entity_poly.entity_id
_entity_poly.type
_entity_poly.pdbx_seq_one_letter_code
_entity_poly.pdbx_strand_id
1 'polypeptide(L)'
;MPDRPSHSRCSQVRLLPFCLMVLAWCQGVSVCLSTDDAGMRAGAATSNITPDLGGEIIGGFLPIASRQIHDELWVRCIVLEQGETRIALVVCDLLGIHRSLSLAARDEIARRHAIPASHVLISATHTHSATSAIGNAMYPQVYQSDVPLDDYQRFVVRRIVDAVGRAVANLEPAEVGFGSIEAPEHLFNRRWFIKEGKMTPNPFGAIDKVRMNPPVESPDLVEPAGPTDPELSFVIAKATDGRIIGIYSAYSLHYVGDVGPGHISADYFGIYCQQLQNLLSRPKQDPPMVAILANGTSGDVNNVPFPKARPPKPVYGQMRHVAEDLASKVSATAPQAEFRNDHALDAKYRELDVQWRSIGPELMAWATKIQQNPPPPNQPPGLPDIYARRVQLLAKASPQTKLPVQAIRIGPMVIGTSPCETFAETGLEFKKRCVAPRAMMVELAHGYFGYLPTPRHFALGGYETWPGTNSLEPQASVKIIDALLEMAQDWKH
;
A
#
# COMPACT_ATOMS: atom_id res chain seq x y z
N MET A 1 31.53 66.08 -33.76
CA MET A 1 31.64 67.11 -34.85
C MET A 1 31.66 66.39 -36.18
N PRO A 2 31.09 66.97 -37.19
CA PRO A 2 29.67 67.35 -37.39
C PRO A 2 29.12 66.51 -38.56
N ASP A 3 27.95 66.50 -39.11
CA ASP A 3 26.97 67.49 -39.38
C ASP A 3 25.63 66.84 -39.80
N ARG A 4 24.57 67.58 -39.55
CA ARG A 4 23.28 67.49 -40.24
C ARG A 4 23.41 68.39 -41.54
N PRO A 5 22.38 68.54 -42.39
CA PRO A 5 20.99 68.03 -42.49
C PRO A 5 20.54 67.80 -43.97
N SER A 6 19.28 67.38 -44.22
CA SER A 6 18.37 68.22 -44.99
C SER A 6 17.01 67.58 -45.29
N HIS A 7 16.03 68.50 -45.29
CA HIS A 7 14.61 68.40 -45.55
C HIS A 7 14.18 68.00 -46.97
N SER A 8 12.99 67.41 -47.13
CA SER A 8 11.90 67.92 -47.99
C SER A 8 10.63 67.10 -47.83
N ARG A 9 9.57 67.70 -47.31
CA ARG A 9 8.31 68.19 -47.88
C ARG A 9 7.49 67.13 -48.63
N CYS A 10 6.39 66.64 -47.98
CA CYS A 10 5.00 67.08 -48.18
C CYS A 10 4.36 66.68 -49.51
N SER A 11 3.36 65.81 -49.49
CA SER A 11 2.12 65.95 -50.27
C SER A 11 0.99 65.16 -49.65
N GLN A 12 -0.04 65.86 -49.20
CA GLN A 12 -1.34 65.33 -48.78
C GLN A 12 -2.15 64.94 -50.00
N VAL A 13 -2.72 63.73 -49.97
CA VAL A 13 -3.90 63.41 -50.79
C VAL A 13 -5.00 62.86 -49.86
N ARG A 14 -6.05 63.64 -49.77
CA ARG A 14 -7.33 63.24 -49.13
C ARG A 14 -8.08 62.35 -50.09
N LEU A 15 -8.57 61.22 -49.65
CA LEU A 15 -9.70 60.50 -50.25
C LEU A 15 -10.64 59.96 -49.16
N LEU A 16 -11.90 60.24 -49.35
CA LEU A 16 -13.05 60.01 -48.51
C LEU A 16 -13.36 58.49 -48.32
N PRO A 17 -14.11 58.12 -47.27
CA PRO A 17 -14.41 56.75 -46.92
C PRO A 17 -15.61 56.24 -47.69
N PHE A 18 -15.49 55.03 -48.26
CA PHE A 18 -16.62 54.24 -48.72
C PHE A 18 -16.92 53.16 -47.65
N CYS A 19 -17.96 53.35 -46.84
CA CYS A 19 -18.50 52.40 -45.96
C CYS A 19 -19.23 51.30 -46.77
N LEU A 20 -18.71 50.11 -46.81
CA LEU A 20 -19.45 48.89 -47.18
C LEU A 20 -19.63 48.04 -45.95
N MET A 21 -20.85 48.09 -45.42
CA MET A 21 -21.33 47.22 -44.32
C MET A 21 -21.58 45.82 -44.89
N VAL A 22 -20.67 44.87 -44.63
CA VAL A 22 -20.92 43.46 -44.85
C VAL A 22 -21.33 42.85 -43.50
N LEU A 23 -22.63 42.66 -43.32
CA LEU A 23 -23.21 41.84 -42.25
C LEU A 23 -22.90 40.37 -42.56
N ALA A 24 -21.81 39.86 -41.99
CA ALA A 24 -21.55 38.41 -41.92
C ALA A 24 -22.36 37.81 -40.76
N TRP A 25 -23.39 37.08 -41.13
CA TRP A 25 -24.14 36.20 -40.25
C TRP A 25 -23.25 35.02 -39.87
N CYS A 26 -22.50 35.12 -38.79
CA CYS A 26 -21.88 33.97 -38.12
C CYS A 26 -22.98 33.26 -37.36
N GLN A 27 -23.63 32.27 -38.00
CA GLN A 27 -24.33 31.23 -37.27
C GLN A 27 -23.25 30.44 -36.50
N GLY A 28 -23.11 30.73 -35.22
CA GLY A 28 -22.33 29.92 -34.30
C GLY A 28 -22.97 28.54 -34.19
N VAL A 29 -22.40 27.58 -34.88
CA VAL A 29 -22.66 26.15 -34.59
C VAL A 29 -21.96 25.89 -33.25
N SER A 30 -22.71 26.05 -32.16
CA SER A 30 -22.31 25.44 -30.88
C SER A 30 -22.30 23.93 -31.08
N VAL A 31 -21.15 23.37 -31.38
CA VAL A 31 -20.93 21.94 -31.22
C VAL A 31 -21.03 21.69 -29.72
N CYS A 32 -22.21 21.32 -29.30
CA CYS A 32 -22.41 20.70 -28.00
C CYS A 32 -21.68 19.34 -28.09
N LEU A 33 -20.39 19.34 -27.70
CA LEU A 33 -19.71 18.08 -27.43
C LEU A 33 -20.51 17.46 -26.26
N SER A 34 -21.27 16.42 -26.56
CA SER A 34 -21.88 15.60 -25.54
C SER A 34 -20.75 15.05 -24.68
N THR A 35 -20.72 15.42 -23.42
CA THR A 35 -19.75 14.94 -22.41
C THR A 35 -20.00 13.46 -22.02
N ASP A 36 -20.93 12.78 -22.68
CA ASP A 36 -21.42 11.46 -22.28
C ASP A 36 -20.66 10.28 -22.90
N ASP A 37 -19.59 10.51 -23.67
CA ASP A 37 -18.85 9.39 -24.30
C ASP A 37 -17.32 9.50 -24.11
N ALA A 38 -16.89 10.03 -22.98
CA ALA A 38 -15.49 9.97 -22.60
C ALA A 38 -15.17 8.55 -22.08
N GLY A 39 -14.73 7.67 -22.98
CA GLY A 39 -14.30 6.32 -22.65
C GLY A 39 -13.21 6.30 -21.57
N MET A 40 -12.97 5.14 -20.98
CA MET A 40 -11.92 4.93 -19.97
C MET A 40 -10.56 5.34 -20.50
N ARG A 41 -9.76 5.99 -19.66
CA ARG A 41 -8.34 6.26 -19.89
C ARG A 41 -7.50 5.70 -18.74
N ALA A 42 -6.29 5.28 -19.05
CA ALA A 42 -5.35 4.81 -18.06
C ALA A 42 -3.95 5.34 -18.34
N GLY A 43 -3.18 5.55 -17.29
CA GLY A 43 -1.77 5.89 -17.38
C GLY A 43 -1.01 5.34 -16.19
N ALA A 44 0.24 4.99 -16.38
CA ALA A 44 1.06 4.40 -15.34
C ALA A 44 2.46 5.00 -15.32
N ALA A 45 3.08 5.02 -14.14
CA ALA A 45 4.46 5.46 -13.96
C ALA A 45 5.07 4.92 -12.66
N THR A 46 6.39 5.02 -12.59
CA THR A 46 7.18 4.69 -11.40
C THR A 46 8.07 5.85 -11.00
N SER A 47 8.45 5.89 -9.73
CA SER A 47 9.40 6.87 -9.20
C SER A 47 10.29 6.19 -8.15
N ASN A 48 11.61 6.33 -8.28
CA ASN A 48 12.56 5.66 -7.40
C ASN A 48 12.56 6.31 -5.99
N ILE A 49 12.49 5.48 -4.94
CA ILE A 49 12.52 5.88 -3.53
C ILE A 49 13.66 5.23 -2.73
N THR A 50 14.62 4.63 -3.43
CA THR A 50 15.77 4.00 -2.78
C THR A 50 16.53 5.05 -1.96
N PRO A 51 16.76 4.85 -0.65
CA PRO A 51 17.53 5.77 0.17
C PRO A 51 19.03 5.65 -0.08
N ASP A 52 19.77 6.63 0.39
CA ASP A 52 21.22 6.52 0.50
C ASP A 52 21.61 5.41 1.48
N LEU A 53 22.77 4.78 1.26
CA LEU A 53 23.32 3.78 2.16
C LEU A 53 23.75 4.41 3.51
N GLY A 54 23.72 3.60 4.57
CA GLY A 54 24.03 4.01 5.94
C GLY A 54 22.78 4.33 6.77
N GLY A 55 21.61 4.49 6.16
CA GLY A 55 20.34 4.61 6.86
C GLY A 55 19.89 3.29 7.52
N GLU A 56 18.96 3.38 8.46
CA GLU A 56 18.45 2.23 9.18
C GLU A 56 17.43 1.45 8.33
N ILE A 57 17.65 0.15 8.19
CA ILE A 57 16.65 -0.80 7.70
C ILE A 57 15.80 -1.23 8.89
N ILE A 58 14.48 -1.23 8.70
CA ILE A 58 13.50 -1.65 9.69
C ILE A 58 12.73 -2.89 9.22
N GLY A 59 12.19 -3.63 10.18
CA GLY A 59 11.43 -4.87 9.92
C GLY A 59 11.57 -5.87 11.07
N GLY A 60 12.65 -5.74 11.84
CA GLY A 60 12.88 -6.48 13.10
C GLY A 60 12.62 -5.63 14.35
N PHE A 61 12.96 -6.18 15.52
CA PHE A 61 12.89 -5.45 16.78
C PHE A 61 13.96 -4.35 16.91
N LEU A 62 15.09 -4.52 16.25
CA LEU A 62 16.19 -3.58 16.24
C LEU A 62 16.54 -3.20 14.81
N PRO A 63 16.80 -1.92 14.53
CA PRO A 63 17.21 -1.47 13.21
C PRO A 63 18.63 -1.97 12.87
N ILE A 64 18.91 -2.13 11.58
CA ILE A 64 20.21 -2.54 11.04
C ILE A 64 20.64 -1.47 10.03
N ALA A 65 21.90 -1.01 10.10
CA ALA A 65 22.42 -0.07 9.11
C ALA A 65 22.49 -0.70 7.71
N SER A 66 22.00 0.02 6.70
CA SER A 66 22.04 -0.41 5.31
C SER A 66 23.50 -0.33 4.78
N ARG A 67 23.92 -1.37 4.04
CA ARG A 67 25.28 -1.52 3.50
C ARG A 67 25.34 -1.76 2.00
N GLN A 68 24.23 -2.26 1.43
CA GLN A 68 24.14 -2.63 0.03
C GLN A 68 22.69 -2.46 -0.46
N ILE A 69 22.53 -2.05 -1.71
CA ILE A 69 21.26 -2.12 -2.43
C ILE A 69 21.31 -3.38 -3.29
N HIS A 70 20.47 -4.38 -2.96
CA HIS A 70 20.31 -5.57 -3.78
C HIS A 70 19.41 -5.28 -4.97
N ASP A 71 18.27 -4.63 -4.70
CA ASP A 71 17.35 -4.09 -5.70
C ASP A 71 16.76 -2.78 -5.20
N GLU A 72 16.38 -1.93 -6.14
CA GLU A 72 15.89 -0.60 -5.84
C GLU A 72 14.44 -0.61 -5.35
N LEU A 73 14.11 0.40 -4.53
CA LEU A 73 12.76 0.63 -4.01
C LEU A 73 12.00 1.63 -4.89
N TRP A 74 10.75 1.34 -5.16
CA TRP A 74 9.94 2.13 -6.07
C TRP A 74 8.59 2.56 -5.47
N VAL A 75 8.14 3.72 -5.86
CA VAL A 75 6.70 4.06 -5.95
C VAL A 75 6.23 3.60 -7.30
N ARG A 76 5.15 2.83 -7.34
CA ARG A 76 4.46 2.43 -8.57
C ARG A 76 3.04 2.98 -8.54
N CYS A 77 2.60 3.53 -9.64
CA CYS A 77 1.30 4.19 -9.75
C CYS A 77 0.58 3.83 -11.04
N ILE A 78 -0.72 3.58 -10.92
CA ILE A 78 -1.67 3.54 -12.05
C ILE A 78 -2.76 4.57 -11.76
N VAL A 79 -3.04 5.42 -12.75
CA VAL A 79 -4.18 6.35 -12.74
C VAL A 79 -5.21 5.85 -13.74
N LEU A 80 -6.46 5.75 -13.29
CA LEU A 80 -7.64 5.48 -14.11
C LEU A 80 -8.50 6.74 -14.17
N GLU A 81 -9.06 7.02 -15.34
CA GLU A 81 -9.94 8.17 -15.59
C GLU A 81 -11.18 7.72 -16.37
N GLN A 82 -12.36 8.12 -15.89
CA GLN A 82 -13.64 7.93 -16.57
C GLN A 82 -14.47 9.20 -16.40
N GLY A 83 -14.72 9.91 -17.47
CA GLY A 83 -15.35 11.23 -17.42
C GLY A 83 -14.54 12.21 -16.57
N GLU A 84 -15.15 12.77 -15.53
CA GLU A 84 -14.48 13.67 -14.58
C GLU A 84 -13.83 12.96 -13.40
N THR A 85 -14.05 11.66 -13.25
CA THR A 85 -13.54 10.88 -12.11
C THR A 85 -12.16 10.32 -12.42
N ARG A 86 -11.18 10.63 -11.53
CA ARG A 86 -9.84 10.04 -11.55
C ARG A 86 -9.57 9.30 -10.25
N ILE A 87 -8.92 8.15 -10.36
CA ILE A 87 -8.45 7.35 -9.23
C ILE A 87 -6.96 7.07 -9.42
N ALA A 88 -6.15 7.28 -8.38
CA ALA A 88 -4.75 6.92 -8.35
C ALA A 88 -4.51 5.75 -7.39
N LEU A 89 -3.95 4.64 -7.89
CA LEU A 89 -3.55 3.46 -7.12
C LEU A 89 -2.03 3.50 -6.97
N VAL A 90 -1.54 3.71 -5.76
CA VAL A 90 -0.12 3.91 -5.47
C VAL A 90 0.36 2.87 -4.45
N VAL A 91 1.46 2.19 -4.76
CA VAL A 91 2.15 1.27 -3.85
C VAL A 91 3.62 1.67 -3.73
N CYS A 92 4.12 1.69 -2.49
CA CYS A 92 5.49 2.02 -2.16
C CYS A 92 6.23 0.78 -1.63
N ASP A 93 7.45 0.51 -2.08
CA ASP A 93 8.30 -0.56 -1.56
C ASP A 93 8.89 -0.15 -0.20
N LEU A 94 8.06 -0.17 0.83
CA LEU A 94 8.36 0.23 2.20
C LEU A 94 7.72 -0.75 3.19
N LEU A 95 8.22 -0.79 4.43
CA LEU A 95 7.59 -1.55 5.52
C LEU A 95 6.16 -1.04 5.81
N GLY A 96 6.01 0.27 5.83
CA GLY A 96 4.77 0.99 6.10
C GLY A 96 5.01 2.48 5.91
N ILE A 97 3.95 3.26 5.93
CA ILE A 97 4.00 4.72 5.83
C ILE A 97 3.30 5.35 7.02
N HIS A 98 3.83 6.45 7.54
CA HIS A 98 3.14 7.22 8.57
C HIS A 98 1.93 7.96 7.97
N ARG A 99 0.87 8.14 8.77
CA ARG A 99 -0.33 8.86 8.35
C ARG A 99 -0.02 10.27 7.82
N SER A 100 0.88 11.02 8.50
CA SER A 100 1.27 12.37 8.06
C SER A 100 1.88 12.37 6.65
N LEU A 101 2.65 11.33 6.28
CA LEU A 101 3.21 11.19 4.93
C LEU A 101 2.09 10.99 3.91
N SER A 102 1.15 10.09 4.18
CA SER A 102 0.01 9.84 3.29
C SER A 102 -0.85 11.09 3.10
N LEU A 103 -1.17 11.83 4.17
CA LEU A 103 -1.92 13.07 4.11
C LEU A 103 -1.19 14.11 3.25
N ALA A 104 0.10 14.36 3.52
CA ALA A 104 0.90 15.33 2.76
C ALA A 104 0.97 15.00 1.26
N ALA A 105 1.14 13.72 0.92
CA ALA A 105 1.18 13.28 -0.48
C ALA A 105 -0.18 13.45 -1.18
N ARG A 106 -1.28 13.07 -0.53
CA ARG A 106 -2.63 13.17 -1.07
C ARG A 106 -3.09 14.62 -1.27
N ASP A 107 -2.77 15.51 -0.31
CA ASP A 107 -3.05 16.94 -0.42
C ASP A 107 -2.29 17.58 -1.58
N GLU A 108 -1.01 17.22 -1.73
CA GLU A 108 -0.19 17.75 -2.82
C GLU A 108 -0.64 17.22 -4.19
N ILE A 109 -1.08 15.96 -4.27
CA ILE A 109 -1.67 15.37 -5.49
C ILE A 109 -2.98 16.10 -5.84
N ALA A 110 -3.85 16.33 -4.86
CA ALA A 110 -5.10 17.06 -5.10
C ALA A 110 -4.85 18.47 -5.64
N ARG A 111 -3.87 19.15 -5.07
CA ARG A 111 -3.50 20.50 -5.48
C ARG A 111 -2.86 20.58 -6.88
N ARG A 112 -1.99 19.62 -7.26
CA ARG A 112 -1.22 19.66 -8.51
C ARG A 112 -1.88 18.95 -9.67
N HIS A 113 -2.64 17.88 -9.40
CA HIS A 113 -3.13 16.98 -10.43
C HIS A 113 -4.65 16.87 -10.48
N ALA A 114 -5.37 17.65 -9.66
CA ALA A 114 -6.83 17.67 -9.58
C ALA A 114 -7.45 16.29 -9.35
N ILE A 115 -6.77 15.43 -8.58
CA ILE A 115 -7.32 14.15 -8.10
C ILE A 115 -7.71 14.36 -6.63
N PRO A 116 -8.99 14.25 -6.25
CA PRO A 116 -9.40 14.42 -4.86
C PRO A 116 -8.61 13.51 -3.92
N ALA A 117 -8.24 13.99 -2.73
CA ALA A 117 -7.49 13.20 -1.76
C ALA A 117 -8.19 11.88 -1.39
N SER A 118 -9.53 11.83 -1.46
CA SER A 118 -10.35 10.63 -1.28
C SER A 118 -10.22 9.61 -2.43
N HIS A 119 -9.65 9.98 -3.56
CA HIS A 119 -9.50 9.15 -4.77
C HIS A 119 -8.06 8.66 -4.97
N VAL A 120 -7.17 8.90 -4.00
CA VAL A 120 -5.78 8.44 -4.03
C VAL A 120 -5.60 7.36 -2.98
N LEU A 121 -5.33 6.12 -3.39
CA LEU A 121 -4.89 5.03 -2.54
C LEU A 121 -3.37 5.04 -2.46
N ILE A 122 -2.81 5.07 -1.25
CA ILE A 122 -1.37 4.92 -1.00
C ILE A 122 -1.19 3.82 0.02
N SER A 123 -0.47 2.75 -0.36
CA SER A 123 -0.13 1.63 0.52
C SER A 123 1.34 1.27 0.45
N ALA A 124 1.80 0.45 1.38
CA ALA A 124 3.15 -0.12 1.40
C ALA A 124 3.11 -1.61 1.06
N THR A 125 4.21 -2.13 0.48
CA THR A 125 4.38 -3.56 0.21
C THR A 125 4.65 -4.38 1.46
N HIS A 126 5.14 -3.76 2.53
CA HIS A 126 5.63 -4.40 3.75
C HIS A 126 6.97 -5.14 3.60
N THR A 127 7.83 -4.71 2.67
CA THR A 127 9.20 -5.23 2.67
C THR A 127 9.90 -4.93 4.00
N HIS A 128 10.55 -5.93 4.59
CA HIS A 128 11.34 -5.78 5.82
C HIS A 128 12.82 -5.41 5.54
N SER A 129 13.08 -4.91 4.35
CA SER A 129 14.43 -4.55 3.87
C SER A 129 14.46 -3.15 3.29
N ALA A 130 13.75 -2.22 3.92
CA ALA A 130 13.65 -0.81 3.51
C ALA A 130 13.91 0.13 4.68
N THR A 131 14.23 1.38 4.37
CA THR A 131 14.34 2.46 5.36
C THR A 131 12.96 2.86 5.89
N SER A 132 12.94 3.38 7.13
CA SER A 132 11.69 3.77 7.79
C SER A 132 11.03 4.95 7.10
N ALA A 133 9.74 4.77 6.74
CA ALA A 133 8.83 5.86 6.41
C ALA A 133 7.68 6.02 7.43
N ILE A 134 7.78 5.30 8.56
CA ILE A 134 6.83 5.37 9.69
C ILE A 134 7.37 6.20 10.88
N GLY A 135 8.43 6.98 10.66
CA GLY A 135 9.12 7.75 11.68
C GLY A 135 10.29 6.99 12.31
N ASN A 136 10.54 7.19 13.61
CA ASN A 136 11.65 6.55 14.30
C ASN A 136 11.59 5.03 14.17
N ALA A 137 12.64 4.41 13.66
CA ALA A 137 12.71 2.99 13.35
C ALA A 137 12.49 2.07 14.57
N MET A 138 13.04 2.45 15.73
CA MET A 138 12.91 1.64 16.96
C MET A 138 11.56 1.85 17.66
N TYR A 139 11.02 3.06 17.60
CA TYR A 139 9.78 3.45 18.27
C TYR A 139 8.94 4.29 17.31
N PRO A 140 8.22 3.63 16.38
CA PRO A 140 7.36 4.33 15.44
C PRO A 140 6.41 5.28 16.16
N GLN A 141 6.28 6.50 15.64
CA GLN A 141 5.43 7.53 16.24
C GLN A 141 3.95 7.31 15.88
N VAL A 142 3.53 6.05 15.82
CA VAL A 142 2.18 5.61 15.41
C VAL A 142 1.06 6.21 16.24
N TYR A 143 1.36 6.58 17.50
CA TYR A 143 0.38 7.17 18.42
C TYR A 143 0.17 8.68 18.26
N GLN A 144 0.94 9.31 17.36
CA GLN A 144 0.85 10.75 17.10
C GLN A 144 0.28 10.97 15.70
N SER A 145 -0.79 11.76 15.61
CA SER A 145 -1.43 12.04 14.32
C SER A 145 -0.71 13.10 13.49
N ASP A 146 -0.04 14.04 14.15
CA ASP A 146 0.58 15.21 13.51
C ASP A 146 2.08 15.26 13.85
N VAL A 147 2.85 14.47 13.11
CA VAL A 147 4.31 14.43 13.27
C VAL A 147 4.96 15.12 12.07
N PRO A 148 5.91 16.04 12.30
CA PRO A 148 6.71 16.61 11.23
C PRO A 148 7.43 15.52 10.45
N LEU A 149 7.37 15.58 9.13
CA LEU A 149 8.05 14.63 8.26
C LEU A 149 9.57 14.80 8.38
N ASP A 150 10.31 13.71 8.47
CA ASP A 150 11.76 13.69 8.31
C ASP A 150 12.18 13.86 6.84
N ASP A 151 13.49 13.90 6.56
CA ASP A 151 14.01 14.13 5.23
C ASP A 151 13.64 13.02 4.25
N TYR A 152 13.72 11.76 4.68
CA TYR A 152 13.35 10.64 3.85
C TYR A 152 11.85 10.61 3.56
N GLN A 153 11.01 10.86 4.57
CA GLN A 153 9.57 10.98 4.37
C GLN A 153 9.21 12.10 3.39
N ARG A 154 9.85 13.28 3.50
CA ARG A 154 9.69 14.38 2.52
C ARG A 154 10.12 13.99 1.11
N PHE A 155 11.22 13.23 1.00
CA PHE A 155 11.65 12.68 -0.28
C PHE A 155 10.61 11.74 -0.85
N VAL A 156 10.09 10.78 -0.08
CA VAL A 156 9.04 9.83 -0.49
C VAL A 156 7.77 10.57 -0.94
N VAL A 157 7.33 11.60 -0.21
CA VAL A 157 6.17 12.44 -0.63
C VAL A 157 6.40 13.01 -2.03
N ARG A 158 7.56 13.63 -2.29
CA ARG A 158 7.87 14.18 -3.62
C ARG A 158 7.84 13.12 -4.71
N ARG A 159 8.34 11.91 -4.42
CA ARG A 159 8.39 10.80 -5.38
C ARG A 159 7.00 10.19 -5.64
N ILE A 160 6.12 10.15 -4.64
CA ILE A 160 4.71 9.76 -4.82
C ILE A 160 4.02 10.77 -5.75
N VAL A 161 4.15 12.06 -5.47
CA VAL A 161 3.54 13.13 -6.29
C VAL A 161 4.09 13.10 -7.72
N ASP A 162 5.40 12.87 -7.90
CA ASP A 162 6.03 12.71 -9.21
C ASP A 162 5.46 11.50 -9.97
N ALA A 163 5.35 10.33 -9.33
CA ALA A 163 4.79 9.14 -9.97
C ALA A 163 3.35 9.35 -10.43
N VAL A 164 2.50 9.96 -9.60
CA VAL A 164 1.12 10.28 -9.97
C VAL A 164 1.08 11.30 -11.11
N GLY A 165 1.88 12.37 -11.05
CA GLY A 165 1.94 13.39 -12.11
C GLY A 165 2.35 12.80 -13.46
N ARG A 166 3.34 11.90 -13.47
CA ARG A 166 3.78 11.20 -14.69
C ARG A 166 2.71 10.21 -15.18
N ALA A 167 2.03 9.50 -14.29
CA ALA A 167 0.92 8.63 -14.66
C ALA A 167 -0.24 9.43 -15.27
N VAL A 168 -0.55 10.63 -14.74
CA VAL A 168 -1.54 11.55 -15.33
C VAL A 168 -1.09 12.04 -16.72
N ALA A 169 0.19 12.37 -16.89
CA ALA A 169 0.72 12.79 -18.18
C ALA A 169 0.69 11.64 -19.24
N ASN A 170 0.75 10.39 -18.78
CA ASN A 170 0.69 9.19 -19.62
C ASN A 170 -0.75 8.69 -19.89
N LEU A 171 -1.80 9.42 -19.45
CA LEU A 171 -3.18 8.99 -19.69
C LEU A 171 -3.48 8.88 -21.19
N GLU A 172 -3.92 7.70 -21.60
CA GLU A 172 -4.32 7.38 -22.97
C GLU A 172 -5.63 6.56 -22.97
N PRO A 173 -6.39 6.51 -24.07
CA PRO A 173 -7.59 5.68 -24.19
C PRO A 173 -7.27 4.21 -23.85
N ALA A 174 -8.10 3.62 -23.00
CA ALA A 174 -7.84 2.29 -22.45
C ALA A 174 -9.12 1.49 -22.22
N GLU A 175 -8.93 0.20 -22.08
CA GLU A 175 -9.91 -0.77 -21.58
C GLU A 175 -9.38 -1.37 -20.27
N VAL A 176 -10.28 -1.66 -19.35
CA VAL A 176 -9.95 -2.26 -18.05
C VAL A 176 -10.56 -3.66 -17.97
N GLY A 177 -9.78 -4.61 -17.50
CA GLY A 177 -10.19 -5.98 -17.24
C GLY A 177 -9.83 -6.42 -15.82
N PHE A 178 -10.36 -7.56 -15.40
CA PHE A 178 -10.21 -8.12 -14.07
C PHE A 178 -9.92 -9.61 -14.13
N GLY A 179 -9.13 -10.09 -13.17
CA GLY A 179 -8.87 -11.51 -13.04
C GLY A 179 -8.37 -11.87 -11.65
N SER A 180 -8.24 -13.15 -11.43
CA SER A 180 -7.60 -13.70 -10.24
C SER A 180 -6.96 -15.05 -10.52
N ILE A 181 -6.00 -15.43 -9.68
CA ILE A 181 -5.37 -16.76 -9.66
C ILE A 181 -5.34 -17.26 -8.22
N GLU A 182 -5.28 -18.56 -8.04
CA GLU A 182 -5.05 -19.20 -6.75
C GLU A 182 -3.58 -19.61 -6.62
N ALA A 183 -2.95 -19.26 -5.49
CA ALA A 183 -1.57 -19.61 -5.18
C ALA A 183 -1.37 -19.99 -3.69
N PRO A 184 -2.04 -21.06 -3.20
CA PRO A 184 -1.98 -21.47 -1.80
C PRO A 184 -0.61 -21.99 -1.36
N GLU A 185 0.24 -22.44 -2.29
CA GLU A 185 1.52 -23.08 -2.03
C GLU A 185 2.57 -22.15 -1.41
N HIS A 186 2.32 -20.84 -1.41
CA HIS A 186 3.21 -19.84 -0.84
C HIS A 186 2.73 -19.30 0.51
N LEU A 187 1.53 -19.68 0.97
CA LEU A 187 0.84 -19.10 2.11
C LEU A 187 0.70 -20.08 3.26
N PHE A 188 1.18 -19.69 4.42
CA PHE A 188 1.07 -20.48 5.64
C PHE A 188 0.66 -19.57 6.80
N ASN A 189 -0.43 -19.91 7.51
CA ASN A 189 -0.74 -19.20 8.73
C ASN A 189 0.41 -19.44 9.73
N ARG A 190 0.97 -18.36 10.27
CA ARG A 190 2.17 -18.41 11.11
C ARG A 190 1.88 -18.58 12.59
N ARG A 191 0.60 -18.58 12.99
CA ARG A 191 0.12 -18.76 14.35
C ARG A 191 -0.36 -20.18 14.54
N TRP A 192 0.22 -20.91 15.51
CA TRP A 192 -0.04 -22.33 15.69
C TRP A 192 -0.45 -22.62 17.11
N PHE A 193 -1.47 -23.47 17.30
CA PHE A 193 -1.71 -24.12 18.56
C PHE A 193 -0.56 -25.09 18.85
N ILE A 194 -0.09 -25.07 20.11
CA ILE A 194 1.03 -25.88 20.58
C ILE A 194 0.49 -26.86 21.64
N LYS A 195 1.01 -28.07 21.70
CA LYS A 195 0.66 -29.07 22.70
C LYS A 195 0.73 -28.51 24.12
N GLU A 196 -0.18 -28.94 24.96
CA GLU A 196 -0.26 -28.55 26.37
C GLU A 196 1.09 -28.71 27.09
N GLY A 197 1.46 -27.73 27.90
CA GLY A 197 2.72 -27.71 28.66
C GLY A 197 3.99 -27.43 27.83
N LYS A 198 3.86 -27.17 26.49
CA LYS A 198 5.00 -26.88 25.59
C LYS A 198 5.16 -25.40 25.22
N MET A 199 4.23 -24.54 25.64
CA MET A 199 4.34 -23.09 25.47
C MET A 199 5.30 -22.50 26.49
N THR A 200 6.10 -21.53 26.03
CA THR A 200 6.94 -20.69 26.90
C THR A 200 6.19 -19.41 27.30
N PRO A 201 6.50 -18.84 28.47
CA PRO A 201 5.91 -17.55 28.85
C PRO A 201 6.16 -16.46 27.80
N ASN A 202 5.16 -15.61 27.59
CA ASN A 202 5.30 -14.39 26.81
C ASN A 202 6.10 -13.32 27.58
N PRO A 203 6.44 -12.16 27.00
CA PRO A 203 7.23 -11.13 27.66
C PRO A 203 6.63 -10.61 28.98
N PHE A 204 5.32 -10.79 29.19
CA PHE A 204 4.59 -10.35 30.38
C PHE A 204 4.49 -11.45 31.45
N GLY A 205 5.03 -12.63 31.19
CA GLY A 205 5.01 -13.80 32.10
C GLY A 205 3.77 -14.68 31.99
N ALA A 206 2.83 -14.40 31.09
CA ALA A 206 1.65 -15.23 30.83
C ALA A 206 1.92 -16.32 29.79
N ILE A 207 1.08 -17.36 29.76
CA ILE A 207 1.12 -18.42 28.76
C ILE A 207 0.02 -18.18 27.73
N ASP A 208 0.41 -17.94 26.49
CA ASP A 208 -0.51 -17.82 25.35
C ASP A 208 -0.97 -19.21 24.87
N LYS A 209 -2.10 -19.28 24.16
CA LYS A 209 -2.60 -20.53 23.57
C LYS A 209 -1.97 -20.84 22.21
N VAL A 210 -1.46 -19.81 21.52
CA VAL A 210 -0.84 -19.94 20.19
C VAL A 210 0.53 -19.30 20.16
N ARG A 211 1.40 -19.85 19.32
CA ARG A 211 2.76 -19.37 19.08
C ARG A 211 2.91 -18.86 17.65
N MET A 212 3.42 -17.66 17.49
CA MET A 212 3.86 -17.13 16.19
C MET A 212 5.20 -17.76 15.81
N ASN A 213 5.33 -18.13 14.54
CA ASN A 213 6.56 -18.70 13.96
C ASN A 213 7.17 -19.80 14.84
N PRO A 214 6.43 -20.91 15.11
CA PRO A 214 7.01 -22.03 15.82
C PRO A 214 8.17 -22.65 15.02
N PRO A 215 9.06 -23.42 15.64
CA PRO A 215 10.08 -24.14 14.90
C PRO A 215 9.46 -25.03 13.81
N VAL A 216 10.07 -25.02 12.63
CA VAL A 216 9.67 -25.91 11.52
C VAL A 216 9.88 -27.36 11.95
N GLU A 217 8.94 -28.25 11.57
CA GLU A 217 8.94 -29.67 11.93
C GLU A 217 8.90 -29.93 13.45
N SER A 218 8.45 -28.95 14.23
CA SER A 218 8.29 -29.16 15.67
C SER A 218 7.27 -30.26 15.94
N PRO A 219 7.60 -31.27 16.79
CA PRO A 219 6.65 -32.31 17.17
C PRO A 219 5.51 -31.78 18.04
N ASP A 220 5.59 -30.53 18.50
CA ASP A 220 4.61 -29.91 19.39
C ASP A 220 3.54 -29.12 18.63
N LEU A 221 3.59 -29.07 17.30
CA LEU A 221 2.56 -28.43 16.47
C LEU A 221 1.25 -29.23 16.56
N VAL A 222 0.12 -28.51 16.70
CA VAL A 222 -1.23 -29.12 16.66
C VAL A 222 -1.90 -28.74 15.34
N GLU A 223 -2.28 -27.47 15.17
CA GLU A 223 -2.94 -26.96 13.98
C GLU A 223 -2.72 -25.45 13.86
N PRO A 224 -2.87 -24.86 12.65
CA PRO A 224 -2.83 -23.39 12.48
C PRO A 224 -4.05 -22.73 13.14
N ALA A 225 -3.85 -21.54 13.69
CA ALA A 225 -4.88 -20.80 14.42
C ALA A 225 -5.82 -19.98 13.53
N GLY A 226 -5.54 -19.88 12.23
CA GLY A 226 -6.33 -19.12 11.26
C GLY A 226 -6.18 -19.64 9.84
N PRO A 227 -7.02 -19.13 8.91
CA PRO A 227 -6.91 -19.44 7.48
C PRO A 227 -5.79 -18.64 6.82
N THR A 228 -5.64 -18.86 5.50
CA THR A 228 -4.94 -18.00 4.55
C THR A 228 -5.90 -17.60 3.44
N ASP A 229 -5.63 -16.50 2.75
CA ASP A 229 -6.36 -16.07 1.55
C ASP A 229 -5.50 -16.35 0.30
N PRO A 230 -5.75 -17.44 -0.44
CA PRO A 230 -4.90 -17.89 -1.53
C PRO A 230 -5.08 -17.09 -2.82
N GLU A 231 -6.10 -16.25 -2.91
CA GLU A 231 -6.43 -15.51 -4.12
C GLU A 231 -5.50 -14.32 -4.32
N LEU A 232 -4.79 -14.27 -5.47
CA LEU A 232 -4.20 -13.07 -6.01
C LEU A 232 -5.16 -12.47 -7.03
N SER A 233 -5.80 -11.38 -6.66
CA SER A 233 -6.72 -10.64 -7.54
C SER A 233 -5.97 -9.52 -8.28
N PHE A 234 -6.41 -9.17 -9.52
CA PHE A 234 -5.81 -8.07 -10.26
C PHE A 234 -6.80 -7.27 -11.11
N VAL A 235 -6.44 -6.00 -11.34
CA VAL A 235 -7.04 -5.08 -12.31
C VAL A 235 -5.97 -4.79 -13.37
N ILE A 236 -6.33 -4.92 -14.64
CA ILE A 236 -5.42 -4.72 -15.77
C ILE A 236 -5.96 -3.63 -16.69
N ALA A 237 -5.11 -2.66 -17.06
CA ALA A 237 -5.41 -1.62 -18.03
C ALA A 237 -4.63 -1.88 -19.33
N LYS A 238 -5.35 -1.87 -20.45
CA LYS A 238 -4.85 -2.15 -21.79
C LYS A 238 -5.18 -0.98 -22.71
N ALA A 239 -4.19 -0.46 -23.43
CA ALA A 239 -4.38 0.57 -24.44
C ALA A 239 -5.18 0.03 -25.65
N THR A 240 -5.77 0.90 -26.44
CA THR A 240 -6.57 0.54 -27.63
C THR A 240 -5.76 -0.16 -28.73
N ASP A 241 -4.44 0.01 -28.72
CA ASP A 241 -3.52 -0.73 -29.61
C ASP A 241 -3.14 -2.13 -29.07
N GLY A 242 -3.69 -2.52 -27.90
CA GLY A 242 -3.50 -3.80 -27.24
C GLY A 242 -2.25 -3.89 -26.35
N ARG A 243 -1.47 -2.80 -26.14
CA ARG A 243 -0.39 -2.75 -25.13
C ARG A 243 -1.00 -2.81 -23.73
N ILE A 244 -0.33 -3.48 -22.82
CA ILE A 244 -0.69 -3.40 -21.41
C ILE A 244 -0.05 -2.12 -20.84
N ILE A 245 -0.88 -1.21 -20.32
CA ILE A 245 -0.44 0.02 -19.63
C ILE A 245 0.04 -0.32 -18.23
N GLY A 246 -0.75 -1.13 -17.50
CA GLY A 246 -0.36 -1.57 -16.18
C GLY A 246 -1.29 -2.62 -15.59
N ILE A 247 -0.79 -3.31 -14.57
CA ILE A 247 -1.53 -4.28 -13.75
C ILE A 247 -1.36 -3.93 -12.29
N TYR A 248 -2.49 -3.77 -11.58
CA TYR A 248 -2.55 -3.64 -10.13
C TYR A 248 -3.02 -4.95 -9.52
N SER A 249 -2.18 -5.61 -8.75
CA SER A 249 -2.45 -6.89 -8.11
C SER A 249 -2.41 -6.76 -6.59
N ALA A 250 -3.13 -7.63 -5.86
CA ALA A 250 -3.03 -7.78 -4.41
C ALA A 250 -2.94 -9.27 -4.03
N TYR A 251 -2.02 -9.60 -3.12
CA TYR A 251 -1.81 -10.96 -2.62
C TYR A 251 -1.52 -10.97 -1.13
N SER A 252 -2.14 -11.88 -0.39
CA SER A 252 -2.13 -11.91 1.08
C SER A 252 -0.92 -12.66 1.66
N LEU A 253 0.28 -12.30 1.20
CA LEU A 253 1.54 -12.83 1.68
C LEU A 253 2.40 -11.71 2.28
N HIS A 254 2.82 -11.90 3.53
CA HIS A 254 3.83 -11.06 4.20
C HIS A 254 5.13 -11.04 3.38
N TYR A 255 6.18 -10.37 3.84
CA TYR A 255 7.48 -10.49 3.17
C TYR A 255 7.98 -11.94 3.16
N VAL A 256 8.74 -12.30 2.14
CA VAL A 256 9.37 -13.62 2.03
C VAL A 256 10.71 -13.65 2.79
N GLY A 257 11.47 -12.57 2.71
CA GLY A 257 12.74 -12.44 3.40
C GLY A 257 13.89 -13.17 2.69
N ASP A 258 14.81 -13.73 3.50
CA ASP A 258 16.07 -14.32 3.02
C ASP A 258 16.94 -13.30 2.30
N VAL A 259 16.88 -12.04 2.79
CA VAL A 259 17.69 -10.91 2.33
C VAL A 259 18.98 -10.85 3.14
N GLY A 260 20.11 -10.56 2.51
CA GLY A 260 21.40 -10.40 3.18
C GLY A 260 21.34 -9.31 4.27
N PRO A 261 22.03 -9.48 5.41
CA PRO A 261 22.03 -8.50 6.49
C PRO A 261 22.50 -7.12 6.02
N GLY A 262 21.66 -6.10 6.23
CA GLY A 262 21.95 -4.73 5.78
C GLY A 262 21.75 -4.48 4.30
N HIS A 263 21.10 -5.39 3.57
CA HIS A 263 20.75 -5.18 2.17
C HIS A 263 19.36 -4.55 2.05
N ILE A 264 19.22 -3.55 1.20
CA ILE A 264 17.96 -2.95 0.78
C ILE A 264 17.38 -3.80 -0.34
N SER A 265 16.10 -4.13 -0.24
CA SER A 265 15.37 -4.91 -1.25
C SER A 265 13.87 -4.66 -1.17
N ALA A 266 13.20 -4.63 -2.32
CA ALA A 266 11.75 -4.64 -2.43
C ALA A 266 11.14 -6.03 -2.21
N ASP A 267 11.95 -7.04 -1.79
CA ASP A 267 11.52 -8.42 -1.57
C ASP A 267 10.87 -9.04 -2.82
N TYR A 268 10.02 -10.06 -2.66
CA TYR A 268 9.33 -10.72 -3.79
C TYR A 268 8.39 -9.77 -4.55
N PHE A 269 7.93 -8.67 -3.95
CA PHE A 269 7.07 -7.68 -4.59
C PHE A 269 7.77 -7.01 -5.78
N GLY A 270 9.02 -6.55 -5.59
CA GLY A 270 9.80 -5.93 -6.65
C GLY A 270 10.12 -6.90 -7.78
N ILE A 271 10.52 -8.14 -7.43
CA ILE A 271 10.84 -9.19 -8.41
C ILE A 271 9.58 -9.58 -9.21
N TYR A 272 8.43 -9.75 -8.55
CA TYR A 272 7.16 -10.01 -9.23
C TYR A 272 6.83 -8.93 -10.27
N CYS A 273 6.92 -7.66 -9.87
CA CYS A 273 6.66 -6.54 -10.78
C CYS A 273 7.56 -6.58 -12.00
N GLN A 274 8.86 -6.79 -11.81
CA GLN A 274 9.82 -6.88 -12.90
C GLN A 274 9.56 -8.08 -13.82
N GLN A 275 9.30 -9.26 -13.24
CA GLN A 275 9.02 -10.48 -14.03
C GLN A 275 7.73 -10.33 -14.83
N LEU A 276 6.68 -9.80 -14.23
CA LEU A 276 5.41 -9.59 -14.93
C LEU A 276 5.55 -8.59 -16.09
N GLN A 277 6.31 -7.51 -15.88
CA GLN A 277 6.65 -6.57 -16.95
C GLN A 277 7.42 -7.25 -18.09
N ASN A 278 8.40 -8.09 -17.78
CA ASN A 278 9.17 -8.85 -18.79
C ASN A 278 8.29 -9.80 -19.61
N LEU A 279 7.27 -10.40 -18.98
CA LEU A 279 6.37 -11.36 -19.62
C LEU A 279 5.29 -10.69 -20.49
N LEU A 280 4.83 -9.50 -20.14
CA LEU A 280 3.66 -8.88 -20.76
C LEU A 280 3.95 -7.60 -21.56
N SER A 281 5.10 -6.93 -21.34
CA SER A 281 5.44 -5.73 -22.11
C SER A 281 5.81 -6.07 -23.54
N ARG A 282 5.44 -5.19 -24.47
CA ARG A 282 5.98 -5.22 -25.83
C ARG A 282 7.45 -4.74 -25.85
N PRO A 283 8.30 -5.25 -26.75
CA PRO A 283 9.64 -4.72 -26.92
C PRO A 283 9.63 -3.23 -27.20
N LYS A 284 10.45 -2.47 -26.45
CA LYS A 284 10.56 -1.00 -26.57
C LYS A 284 9.22 -0.24 -26.35
N GLN A 285 8.35 -0.79 -25.54
CA GLN A 285 7.10 -0.10 -25.18
C GLN A 285 7.41 1.24 -24.50
N ASP A 286 6.79 2.32 -24.99
CA ASP A 286 6.89 3.67 -24.46
C ASP A 286 5.49 4.28 -24.39
N PRO A 287 5.00 4.73 -23.22
CA PRO A 287 5.58 4.53 -21.89
C PRO A 287 5.72 3.04 -21.50
N PRO A 288 6.69 2.70 -20.63
CA PRO A 288 6.85 1.33 -20.16
C PRO A 288 5.62 0.84 -19.38
N MET A 289 5.28 -0.44 -19.49
CA MET A 289 4.27 -1.06 -18.65
C MET A 289 4.66 -0.97 -17.17
N VAL A 290 3.68 -0.79 -16.29
CA VAL A 290 3.89 -0.82 -14.83
C VAL A 290 3.11 -1.99 -14.21
N ALA A 291 3.82 -2.92 -13.59
CA ALA A 291 3.22 -3.92 -12.73
C ALA A 291 3.30 -3.48 -11.26
N ILE A 292 2.25 -3.75 -10.49
CA ILE A 292 2.13 -3.43 -9.08
C ILE A 292 1.67 -4.68 -8.34
N LEU A 293 2.31 -4.97 -7.20
CA LEU A 293 1.84 -5.94 -6.23
C LEU A 293 1.65 -5.25 -4.88
N ALA A 294 0.40 -5.03 -4.50
CA ALA A 294 0.02 -4.57 -3.18
C ALA A 294 -0.03 -5.75 -2.20
N ASN A 295 0.20 -5.46 -0.92
CA ASN A 295 -0.01 -6.45 0.13
C ASN A 295 -1.51 -6.58 0.43
N GLY A 296 -2.02 -7.81 0.37
CA GLY A 296 -3.35 -8.18 0.85
C GLY A 296 -3.37 -8.30 2.38
N THR A 297 -4.29 -9.09 2.93
CA THR A 297 -4.38 -9.28 4.39
C THR A 297 -3.42 -10.38 4.85
N SER A 298 -2.22 -10.00 5.27
CA SER A 298 -1.10 -10.90 5.54
C SER A 298 -0.62 -10.89 6.99
N GLY A 299 -1.31 -10.20 7.92
CA GLY A 299 -0.85 -9.98 9.29
C GLY A 299 -0.57 -11.25 10.10
N ASP A 300 -1.18 -12.37 9.76
CA ASP A 300 -0.92 -13.68 10.40
C ASP A 300 -0.42 -14.75 9.42
N VAL A 301 0.04 -14.34 8.24
CA VAL A 301 0.47 -15.25 7.16
C VAL A 301 1.94 -14.99 6.80
N ASN A 302 2.71 -16.05 6.55
CA ASN A 302 4.05 -15.95 6.00
C ASN A 302 4.34 -17.06 4.97
N ASN A 303 5.59 -17.10 4.47
CA ASN A 303 6.05 -18.07 3.49
C ASN A 303 6.78 -19.27 4.12
N VAL A 304 6.47 -19.67 5.36
CA VAL A 304 7.15 -20.77 6.06
C VAL A 304 6.20 -21.97 6.26
N PRO A 305 6.48 -23.13 5.63
CA PRO A 305 5.67 -24.35 5.79
C PRO A 305 6.06 -25.06 7.09
N PHE A 306 5.45 -24.70 8.21
CA PHE A 306 5.81 -25.21 9.55
C PHE A 306 5.75 -26.73 9.72
N PRO A 307 4.78 -27.46 9.13
CA PRO A 307 4.72 -28.92 9.30
C PRO A 307 5.86 -29.69 8.61
N LYS A 308 6.47 -29.09 7.56
CA LYS A 308 7.50 -29.76 6.78
C LYS A 308 8.46 -28.74 6.20
N ALA A 309 9.75 -28.90 6.47
CA ALA A 309 10.80 -28.07 5.90
C ALA A 309 10.80 -28.15 4.36
N ARG A 310 10.97 -27.01 3.72
CA ARG A 310 11.25 -26.99 2.28
C ARG A 310 12.74 -27.21 2.02
N PRO A 311 13.12 -27.67 0.83
CA PRO A 311 14.53 -27.69 0.41
C PRO A 311 15.17 -26.30 0.55
N PRO A 312 16.41 -26.21 1.05
CA PRO A 312 17.11 -24.92 1.16
C PRO A 312 17.33 -24.31 -0.21
N LYS A 313 17.23 -22.99 -0.28
CA LYS A 313 17.56 -22.19 -1.46
C LYS A 313 18.72 -21.24 -1.13
N PRO A 314 19.48 -20.75 -2.13
CA PRO A 314 20.46 -19.70 -1.89
C PRO A 314 19.76 -18.41 -1.45
N VAL A 315 20.50 -17.50 -0.84
CA VAL A 315 20.04 -16.15 -0.46
C VAL A 315 19.30 -15.51 -1.65
N TYR A 316 18.17 -14.87 -1.42
CA TYR A 316 17.19 -14.36 -2.40
C TYR A 316 16.48 -15.43 -3.25
N GLY A 317 16.82 -16.71 -3.09
CA GLY A 317 16.27 -17.79 -3.93
C GLY A 317 14.80 -18.06 -3.66
N GLN A 318 14.34 -17.91 -2.42
CA GLN A 318 12.93 -18.15 -2.10
C GLN A 318 12.03 -17.01 -2.58
N MET A 319 12.41 -15.73 -2.38
CA MET A 319 11.63 -14.61 -2.87
C MET A 319 11.51 -14.62 -4.39
N ARG A 320 12.60 -14.99 -5.10
CA ARG A 320 12.58 -15.15 -6.56
C ARG A 320 11.62 -16.24 -6.99
N HIS A 321 11.66 -17.40 -6.35
CA HIS A 321 10.75 -18.51 -6.64
C HIS A 321 9.27 -18.13 -6.49
N VAL A 322 8.91 -17.47 -5.39
CA VAL A 322 7.54 -16.98 -5.17
C VAL A 322 7.14 -15.98 -6.26
N ALA A 323 7.98 -15.01 -6.51
CA ALA A 323 7.71 -13.93 -7.47
C ALA A 323 7.54 -14.44 -8.91
N GLU A 324 8.43 -15.34 -9.35
CA GLU A 324 8.39 -15.94 -10.68
C GLU A 324 7.15 -16.81 -10.90
N ASP A 325 6.77 -17.60 -9.90
CA ASP A 325 5.57 -18.44 -9.97
C ASP A 325 4.30 -17.58 -10.07
N LEU A 326 4.15 -16.58 -9.18
CA LEU A 326 3.01 -15.67 -9.23
C LEU A 326 2.94 -14.88 -10.54
N ALA A 327 4.07 -14.34 -11.02
CA ALA A 327 4.12 -13.61 -12.28
C ALA A 327 3.75 -14.49 -13.48
N SER A 328 4.23 -15.75 -13.50
CA SER A 328 3.88 -16.73 -14.53
C SER A 328 2.37 -17.01 -14.57
N LYS A 329 1.75 -17.29 -13.41
CA LYS A 329 0.32 -17.55 -13.31
C LYS A 329 -0.52 -16.35 -13.74
N VAL A 330 -0.17 -15.14 -13.29
CA VAL A 330 -0.87 -13.91 -13.67
C VAL A 330 -0.71 -13.65 -15.16
N SER A 331 0.50 -13.79 -15.72
CA SER A 331 0.73 -13.55 -17.15
C SER A 331 -0.04 -14.51 -18.07
N ALA A 332 -0.26 -15.74 -17.62
CA ALA A 332 -1.07 -16.72 -18.35
C ALA A 332 -2.59 -16.40 -18.29
N THR A 333 -3.04 -15.76 -17.21
CA THR A 333 -4.47 -15.46 -16.97
C THR A 333 -4.88 -14.08 -17.47
N ALA A 334 -4.00 -13.07 -17.34
CA ALA A 334 -4.32 -11.67 -17.65
C ALA A 334 -4.85 -11.43 -19.09
N PRO A 335 -4.34 -12.08 -20.15
CA PRO A 335 -4.89 -11.92 -21.49
C PRO A 335 -6.32 -12.43 -21.67
N GLN A 336 -6.83 -13.26 -20.74
CA GLN A 336 -8.17 -13.85 -20.80
C GLN A 336 -9.21 -12.95 -20.13
N ALA A 337 -8.82 -11.81 -19.56
CA ALA A 337 -9.73 -10.86 -18.93
C ALA A 337 -10.71 -10.28 -19.98
N GLU A 338 -11.96 -10.10 -19.58
CA GLU A 338 -12.92 -9.33 -20.37
C GLU A 338 -12.61 -7.84 -20.20
N PHE A 339 -12.26 -7.16 -21.29
CA PHE A 339 -11.88 -5.77 -21.31
C PHE A 339 -13.04 -4.88 -21.72
N ARG A 340 -13.27 -3.79 -20.97
CA ARG A 340 -14.30 -2.79 -21.26
C ARG A 340 -13.76 -1.38 -20.97
N ASN A 341 -14.33 -0.37 -21.63
CA ASN A 341 -13.93 1.04 -21.49
C ASN A 341 -15.02 1.92 -20.83
N ASP A 342 -16.06 1.30 -20.25
CA ASP A 342 -17.21 1.97 -19.67
C ASP A 342 -17.40 1.68 -18.17
N HIS A 343 -16.36 1.23 -17.49
CA HIS A 343 -16.42 0.93 -16.06
C HIS A 343 -16.59 2.20 -15.23
N ALA A 344 -17.60 2.22 -14.36
CA ALA A 344 -17.78 3.28 -13.39
C ALA A 344 -16.61 3.30 -12.39
N LEU A 345 -16.10 4.49 -12.11
CA LEU A 345 -15.12 4.75 -11.07
C LEU A 345 -15.75 5.54 -9.93
N ASP A 346 -15.45 5.16 -8.69
CA ASP A 346 -15.81 5.93 -7.49
C ASP A 346 -14.85 5.61 -6.34
N ALA A 347 -14.71 6.51 -5.38
CA ALA A 347 -13.91 6.28 -4.19
C ALA A 347 -14.51 7.02 -2.99
N LYS A 348 -14.60 6.32 -1.87
CA LYS A 348 -15.06 6.87 -0.59
C LYS A 348 -13.96 6.68 0.45
N TYR A 349 -13.68 7.74 1.19
CA TYR A 349 -12.69 7.76 2.26
C TYR A 349 -13.35 8.18 3.56
N ARG A 350 -13.00 7.51 4.65
CA ARG A 350 -13.53 7.79 5.98
C ARG A 350 -12.43 7.66 7.03
N GLU A 351 -12.51 8.47 8.06
CA GLU A 351 -11.71 8.33 9.26
C GLU A 351 -12.61 7.82 10.39
N LEU A 352 -12.33 6.62 10.85
CA LEU A 352 -13.11 5.97 11.92
C LEU A 352 -12.59 6.40 13.27
N ASP A 353 -13.50 6.70 14.21
CA ASP A 353 -13.18 6.86 15.60
C ASP A 353 -12.95 5.48 16.23
N VAL A 354 -11.70 5.21 16.59
CA VAL A 354 -11.29 3.99 17.28
C VAL A 354 -10.54 4.33 18.56
N GLN A 355 -10.60 3.43 19.53
CA GLN A 355 -9.83 3.58 20.76
C GLN A 355 -8.46 2.90 20.60
N TRP A 356 -7.44 3.52 21.20
CA TRP A 356 -6.24 2.79 21.52
C TRP A 356 -6.55 1.74 22.58
N ARG A 357 -5.81 0.64 22.54
CA ARG A 357 -5.94 -0.42 23.54
C ARG A 357 -5.61 0.12 24.94
N SER A 358 -6.52 -0.05 25.86
CA SER A 358 -6.32 0.37 27.26
C SER A 358 -5.26 -0.50 27.96
N ILE A 359 -4.43 0.15 28.76
CA ILE A 359 -3.40 -0.51 29.57
C ILE A 359 -3.87 -0.49 31.04
N GLY A 360 -4.08 -1.68 31.58
CA GLY A 360 -4.49 -1.84 32.97
C GLY A 360 -3.36 -1.57 33.98
N PRO A 361 -3.70 -1.33 35.27
CA PRO A 361 -2.72 -0.98 36.30
C PRO A 361 -1.65 -2.07 36.54
N GLU A 362 -2.02 -3.33 36.42
CA GLU A 362 -1.06 -4.46 36.59
C GLU A 362 0.02 -4.45 35.51
N LEU A 363 -0.38 -4.25 34.24
CA LEU A 363 0.57 -4.18 33.14
C LEU A 363 1.44 -2.93 33.21
N MET A 364 0.91 -1.81 33.69
CA MET A 364 1.71 -0.61 33.96
C MET A 364 2.71 -0.83 35.10
N ALA A 365 2.32 -1.51 36.18
CA ALA A 365 3.21 -1.85 37.28
C ALA A 365 4.34 -2.77 36.81
N TRP A 366 4.03 -3.77 35.99
CA TRP A 366 5.01 -4.65 35.35
C TRP A 366 6.00 -3.83 34.48
N ALA A 367 5.51 -2.97 33.60
CA ALA A 367 6.36 -2.16 32.72
C ALA A 367 7.26 -1.21 33.53
N THR A 368 6.76 -0.62 34.59
CA THR A 368 7.54 0.24 35.49
C THR A 368 8.66 -0.53 36.17
N LYS A 369 8.37 -1.74 36.69
CA LYS A 369 9.38 -2.61 37.33
C LYS A 369 10.50 -2.98 36.38
N ILE A 370 10.19 -3.35 35.14
CA ILE A 370 11.20 -3.67 34.11
C ILE A 370 12.10 -2.44 33.83
N GLN A 371 11.52 -1.29 33.64
CA GLN A 371 12.25 -0.04 33.33
C GLN A 371 13.13 0.47 34.49
N GLN A 372 12.84 0.08 35.74
CA GLN A 372 13.70 0.38 36.89
C GLN A 372 14.98 -0.44 36.91
N ASN A 373 15.04 -1.55 36.13
CA ASN A 373 16.17 -2.45 36.02
C ASN A 373 16.58 -2.64 34.57
N PRO A 374 17.06 -1.58 33.87
CA PRO A 374 17.41 -1.66 32.47
C PRO A 374 18.61 -2.59 32.25
N PRO A 375 18.75 -3.20 31.07
CA PRO A 375 19.93 -3.99 30.74
C PRO A 375 21.20 -3.12 30.79
N PRO A 376 22.36 -3.74 31.00
CA PRO A 376 23.65 -3.03 30.94
C PRO A 376 23.80 -2.26 29.61
N PRO A 377 24.49 -1.11 29.58
CA PRO A 377 24.62 -0.26 28.39
C PRO A 377 25.21 -0.93 27.14
N ASN A 378 25.97 -2.00 27.34
CA ASN A 378 26.62 -2.80 26.28
C ASN A 378 25.80 -4.04 25.85
N GLN A 379 24.59 -4.24 26.40
CA GLN A 379 23.72 -5.35 26.07
C GLN A 379 22.46 -4.82 25.39
N PRO A 380 22.04 -5.38 24.22
CA PRO A 380 20.79 -4.99 23.58
C PRO A 380 19.59 -5.31 24.48
N PRO A 381 18.51 -4.51 24.43
CA PRO A 381 17.32 -4.74 25.22
C PRO A 381 16.67 -6.09 24.83
N GLY A 382 16.23 -6.85 25.83
CA GLY A 382 15.43 -8.04 25.63
C GLY A 382 13.97 -7.73 25.29
N LEU A 383 13.19 -8.75 24.96
CA LEU A 383 11.76 -8.56 24.67
C LEU A 383 11.01 -7.88 25.84
N PRO A 384 11.20 -8.25 27.11
CA PRO A 384 10.55 -7.54 28.22
C PRO A 384 10.84 -6.04 28.23
N ASP A 385 12.09 -5.63 27.96
CA ASP A 385 12.48 -4.21 27.96
C ASP A 385 11.79 -3.44 26.84
N ILE A 386 11.75 -4.03 25.63
CA ILE A 386 11.09 -3.48 24.45
C ILE A 386 9.59 -3.31 24.71
N TYR A 387 8.94 -4.36 25.26
CA TYR A 387 7.50 -4.30 25.52
C TYR A 387 7.13 -3.41 26.70
N ALA A 388 7.95 -3.33 27.73
CA ALA A 388 7.74 -2.39 28.83
C ALA A 388 7.70 -0.94 28.30
N ARG A 389 8.61 -0.59 27.40
CA ARG A 389 8.58 0.73 26.75
C ARG A 389 7.36 0.94 25.85
N ARG A 390 7.00 -0.06 25.03
CA ARG A 390 5.81 0.02 24.17
C ARG A 390 4.52 0.21 24.98
N VAL A 391 4.37 -0.52 26.09
CA VAL A 391 3.24 -0.39 27.03
C VAL A 391 3.14 1.02 27.60
N GLN A 392 4.27 1.61 28.02
CA GLN A 392 4.31 2.97 28.55
C GLN A 392 3.98 4.02 27.49
N LEU A 393 4.43 3.85 26.26
CA LEU A 393 4.10 4.74 25.14
C LEU A 393 2.60 4.68 24.82
N LEU A 394 2.04 3.47 24.73
CA LEU A 394 0.61 3.26 24.48
C LEU A 394 -0.27 3.84 25.60
N ALA A 395 0.17 3.68 26.85
CA ALA A 395 -0.56 4.25 28.01
C ALA A 395 -0.58 5.79 28.04
N LYS A 396 0.39 6.44 27.39
CA LYS A 396 0.47 7.91 27.27
C LYS A 396 -0.25 8.44 26.02
N ALA A 397 -0.68 7.57 25.11
CA ALA A 397 -1.40 7.98 23.93
C ALA A 397 -2.76 8.61 24.29
N SER A 398 -3.28 9.48 23.41
CA SER A 398 -4.67 9.93 23.51
C SER A 398 -5.60 8.71 23.55
N PRO A 399 -6.72 8.73 24.31
CA PRO A 399 -7.62 7.58 24.38
C PRO A 399 -8.15 7.12 23.02
N GLN A 400 -8.27 8.04 22.07
CA GLN A 400 -8.85 7.79 20.74
C GLN A 400 -7.92 8.25 19.64
N THR A 401 -8.08 7.63 18.46
CA THR A 401 -7.42 8.02 17.21
C THR A 401 -8.39 7.96 16.04
N LYS A 402 -8.01 8.62 14.94
CA LYS A 402 -8.69 8.54 13.66
C LYS A 402 -8.01 7.48 12.78
N LEU A 403 -8.73 6.44 12.42
CA LEU A 403 -8.24 5.34 11.61
C LEU A 403 -8.71 5.51 10.16
N PRO A 404 -7.81 5.75 9.21
CA PRO A 404 -8.19 5.96 7.81
C PRO A 404 -8.61 4.64 7.16
N VAL A 405 -9.75 4.64 6.48
CA VAL A 405 -10.22 3.54 5.64
C VAL A 405 -10.74 4.09 4.32
N GLN A 406 -10.58 3.33 3.24
CA GLN A 406 -11.02 3.72 1.92
C GLN A 406 -11.65 2.54 1.20
N ALA A 407 -12.74 2.78 0.47
CA ALA A 407 -13.29 1.86 -0.49
C ALA A 407 -13.20 2.49 -1.89
N ILE A 408 -12.73 1.73 -2.87
CA ILE A 408 -12.59 2.16 -4.27
C ILE A 408 -13.40 1.22 -5.14
N ARG A 409 -14.21 1.78 -6.04
CA ARG A 409 -14.91 1.05 -7.10
C ARG A 409 -14.20 1.22 -8.43
N ILE A 410 -13.94 0.10 -9.10
CA ILE A 410 -13.51 0.05 -10.49
C ILE A 410 -14.45 -0.97 -11.18
N GLY A 411 -15.51 -0.50 -11.82
CA GLY A 411 -16.53 -1.38 -12.39
C GLY A 411 -17.07 -2.41 -11.40
N PRO A 412 -16.88 -3.73 -11.67
CA PRO A 412 -17.33 -4.81 -10.80
C PRO A 412 -16.41 -5.08 -9.59
N MET A 413 -15.25 -4.43 -9.49
CA MET A 413 -14.27 -4.62 -8.43
C MET A 413 -14.43 -3.56 -7.35
N VAL A 414 -14.41 -3.99 -6.07
CA VAL A 414 -14.26 -3.11 -4.91
C VAL A 414 -12.95 -3.43 -4.20
N ILE A 415 -12.13 -2.40 -3.99
CA ILE A 415 -10.91 -2.45 -3.20
C ILE A 415 -11.20 -1.83 -1.83
N GLY A 416 -11.15 -2.62 -0.76
CA GLY A 416 -11.21 -2.13 0.62
C GLY A 416 -9.81 -1.96 1.18
N THR A 417 -9.60 -0.99 2.10
CA THR A 417 -8.27 -0.74 2.68
C THR A 417 -8.25 -0.82 4.20
N SER A 418 -7.08 -1.15 4.75
CA SER A 418 -6.78 -1.09 6.18
C SER A 418 -5.38 -0.48 6.41
N PRO A 419 -5.18 0.36 7.43
CA PRO A 419 -3.87 0.93 7.76
C PRO A 419 -3.04 0.05 8.72
N CYS A 420 -3.32 -1.25 8.77
CA CYS A 420 -2.76 -2.20 9.73
C CYS A 420 -2.17 -3.41 9.02
N GLU A 421 -1.36 -4.19 9.74
CA GLU A 421 -1.04 -5.57 9.40
C GLU A 421 -2.24 -6.47 9.74
N THR A 422 -3.10 -6.66 8.76
CA THR A 422 -4.46 -7.18 8.91
C THR A 422 -4.49 -8.70 8.78
N PHE A 423 -5.17 -9.38 9.70
CA PHE A 423 -5.31 -10.84 9.63
C PHE A 423 -6.12 -11.30 8.41
N ALA A 424 -5.75 -12.45 7.85
CA ALA A 424 -6.40 -13.04 6.68
C ALA A 424 -7.92 -13.19 6.84
N GLU A 425 -8.41 -13.52 8.05
CA GLU A 425 -9.83 -13.61 8.34
C GLU A 425 -10.60 -12.32 8.01
N THR A 426 -10.00 -11.16 8.27
CA THR A 426 -10.63 -9.86 8.00
C THR A 426 -10.82 -9.64 6.50
N GLY A 427 -9.82 -9.96 5.69
CA GLY A 427 -9.92 -9.88 4.22
C GLY A 427 -10.94 -10.85 3.64
N LEU A 428 -10.92 -12.10 4.12
CA LEU A 428 -11.90 -13.12 3.70
C LEU A 428 -13.33 -12.72 4.08
N GLU A 429 -13.54 -12.16 5.28
CA GLU A 429 -14.86 -11.68 5.72
C GLU A 429 -15.34 -10.51 4.86
N PHE A 430 -14.43 -9.54 4.52
CA PHE A 430 -14.76 -8.44 3.62
C PHE A 430 -15.16 -8.97 2.24
N LYS A 431 -14.36 -9.84 1.62
CA LYS A 431 -14.67 -10.47 0.32
C LYS A 431 -16.03 -11.17 0.32
N LYS A 432 -16.30 -11.95 1.37
CA LYS A 432 -17.54 -12.71 1.53
C LYS A 432 -18.78 -11.83 1.65
N ARG A 433 -18.68 -10.67 2.35
CA ARG A 433 -19.81 -9.78 2.64
C ARG A 433 -19.97 -8.65 1.64
N CYS A 434 -18.95 -8.36 0.84
CA CYS A 434 -19.01 -7.29 -0.16
C CYS A 434 -20.08 -7.58 -1.20
N VAL A 435 -20.87 -6.54 -1.53
CA VAL A 435 -21.98 -6.67 -2.50
C VAL A 435 -21.50 -6.71 -3.95
N ALA A 436 -20.24 -6.31 -4.21
CA ALA A 436 -19.65 -6.31 -5.54
C ALA A 436 -19.33 -7.75 -6.02
N PRO A 437 -19.38 -8.03 -7.31
CA PRO A 437 -19.01 -9.34 -7.88
C PRO A 437 -17.56 -9.74 -7.59
N ARG A 438 -16.68 -8.75 -7.42
CA ARG A 438 -15.26 -8.92 -7.12
C ARG A 438 -14.86 -8.00 -5.98
N ALA A 439 -14.04 -8.49 -5.05
CA ALA A 439 -13.53 -7.68 -3.97
C ALA A 439 -12.10 -8.10 -3.63
N MET A 440 -11.24 -7.15 -3.32
CA MET A 440 -9.93 -7.37 -2.71
C MET A 440 -9.72 -6.43 -1.53
N MET A 441 -8.88 -6.81 -0.60
CA MET A 441 -8.48 -5.94 0.51
C MET A 441 -6.98 -5.67 0.44
N VAL A 442 -6.60 -4.40 0.64
CA VAL A 442 -5.21 -3.93 0.66
C VAL A 442 -4.90 -3.40 2.05
N GLU A 443 -3.91 -3.98 2.69
CA GLU A 443 -3.43 -3.56 4.00
C GLU A 443 -2.35 -2.47 3.92
N LEU A 444 -1.96 -1.92 5.08
CA LEU A 444 -0.92 -0.89 5.20
C LEU A 444 -1.16 0.35 4.32
N ALA A 445 -2.44 0.69 4.16
CA ALA A 445 -2.88 1.83 3.37
C ALA A 445 -3.11 3.06 4.26
N HIS A 446 -2.62 4.21 3.83
CA HIS A 446 -2.81 5.53 4.46
C HIS A 446 -2.21 5.72 5.85
N GLY A 447 -1.56 4.72 6.42
CA GLY A 447 -0.97 4.78 7.75
C GLY A 447 -0.39 3.44 8.18
N TYR A 448 0.15 3.42 9.41
CA TYR A 448 0.65 2.21 10.06
C TYR A 448 0.21 2.21 11.53
N PHE A 449 -0.68 1.27 11.90
CA PHE A 449 -1.27 1.19 13.25
C PHE A 449 -0.97 -0.15 13.96
N GLY A 450 0.04 -0.88 13.47
CA GLY A 450 0.42 -2.19 13.99
C GLY A 450 -0.53 -3.31 13.54
N TYR A 451 -0.48 -4.45 14.24
CA TYR A 451 -1.29 -5.62 13.90
C TYR A 451 -2.78 -5.43 14.16
N LEU A 452 -3.60 -6.06 13.32
CA LEU A 452 -5.07 -6.05 13.43
C LEU A 452 -5.62 -7.49 13.55
N PRO A 453 -5.51 -8.11 14.73
CA PRO A 453 -6.16 -9.40 15.00
C PRO A 453 -7.69 -9.24 14.99
N THR A 454 -8.40 -10.33 14.66
CA THR A 454 -9.86 -10.37 14.90
C THR A 454 -10.16 -10.58 16.39
N PRO A 455 -11.37 -10.25 16.88
CA PRO A 455 -11.70 -10.34 18.32
C PRO A 455 -11.40 -11.71 18.94
N ARG A 456 -11.62 -12.81 18.23
CA ARG A 456 -11.36 -14.16 18.74
C ARG A 456 -9.88 -14.40 19.05
N HIS A 457 -8.97 -13.79 18.31
CA HIS A 457 -7.53 -13.98 18.46
C HIS A 457 -6.96 -13.34 19.73
N PHE A 458 -7.64 -12.35 20.30
CA PHE A 458 -7.22 -11.78 21.60
C PHE A 458 -7.34 -12.79 22.74
N ALA A 459 -8.32 -13.71 22.68
CA ALA A 459 -8.46 -14.80 23.66
C ALA A 459 -7.45 -15.94 23.47
N LEU A 460 -6.79 -15.99 22.31
CA LEU A 460 -5.73 -16.95 22.00
C LEU A 460 -4.34 -16.46 22.42
N GLY A 461 -4.15 -15.14 22.51
CA GLY A 461 -2.84 -14.53 22.76
C GLY A 461 -1.92 -14.62 21.54
N GLY A 462 -0.60 -14.63 21.77
CA GLY A 462 0.44 -14.65 20.76
C GLY A 462 0.91 -13.26 20.36
N TYR A 463 2.07 -13.17 19.72
CA TYR A 463 2.82 -11.96 19.38
C TYR A 463 1.96 -10.82 18.82
N GLU A 464 1.10 -11.12 17.86
CA GLU A 464 0.32 -10.12 17.13
C GLU A 464 -0.79 -9.50 18.00
N THR A 465 -1.09 -10.11 19.16
CA THR A 465 -2.07 -9.62 20.12
C THR A 465 -1.45 -8.91 21.33
N TRP A 466 -0.11 -8.91 21.45
CA TRP A 466 0.55 -8.31 22.60
C TRP A 466 0.43 -6.78 22.57
N PRO A 467 0.19 -6.14 23.74
CA PRO A 467 0.14 -4.67 23.83
C PRO A 467 1.40 -4.01 23.27
N GLY A 468 1.24 -3.11 22.31
CA GLY A 468 2.34 -2.46 21.60
C GLY A 468 2.82 -3.17 20.33
N THR A 469 2.41 -4.41 20.08
CA THR A 469 2.38 -5.06 18.76
C THR A 469 1.01 -4.82 18.12
N ASN A 470 -0.06 -5.13 18.84
CA ASN A 470 -1.39 -4.56 18.59
C ASN A 470 -1.59 -3.33 19.50
N SER A 471 -2.08 -2.26 18.93
CA SER A 471 -2.29 -1.00 19.63
C SER A 471 -3.75 -0.54 19.65
N LEU A 472 -4.61 -1.16 18.83
CA LEU A 472 -6.03 -0.80 18.69
C LEU A 472 -6.92 -1.68 19.58
N GLU A 473 -8.11 -1.19 19.84
CA GLU A 473 -9.17 -1.94 20.52
C GLU A 473 -9.51 -3.26 19.83
N PRO A 474 -9.95 -4.31 20.54
CA PRO A 474 -10.23 -5.61 19.93
C PRO A 474 -11.29 -5.59 18.83
N GLN A 475 -12.20 -4.63 18.83
CA GLN A 475 -13.27 -4.51 17.83
C GLN A 475 -12.86 -3.71 16.58
N ALA A 476 -11.62 -3.24 16.48
CA ALA A 476 -11.17 -2.41 15.37
C ALA A 476 -11.34 -3.07 13.99
N SER A 477 -11.04 -4.39 13.87
CA SER A 477 -11.23 -5.14 12.61
C SER A 477 -12.70 -5.17 12.17
N VAL A 478 -13.62 -5.36 13.11
CA VAL A 478 -15.06 -5.35 12.82
C VAL A 478 -15.53 -3.97 12.36
N LYS A 479 -15.11 -2.90 13.06
CA LYS A 479 -15.42 -1.51 12.68
C LYS A 479 -14.91 -1.17 11.27
N ILE A 480 -13.71 -1.65 10.89
CA ILE A 480 -13.16 -1.46 9.55
C ILE A 480 -14.05 -2.14 8.51
N ILE A 481 -14.36 -3.44 8.69
CA ILE A 481 -15.20 -4.20 7.74
C ILE A 481 -16.57 -3.52 7.59
N ASP A 482 -17.24 -3.19 8.68
CA ASP A 482 -18.58 -2.60 8.63
C ASP A 482 -18.56 -1.24 7.91
N ALA A 483 -17.55 -0.41 8.14
CA ALA A 483 -17.40 0.86 7.44
C ALA A 483 -17.12 0.68 5.94
N LEU A 484 -16.28 -0.28 5.54
CA LEU A 484 -15.99 -0.58 4.15
C LEU A 484 -17.24 -1.09 3.41
N LEU A 485 -18.01 -1.99 4.04
CA LEU A 485 -19.24 -2.52 3.48
C LEU A 485 -20.33 -1.44 3.35
N GLU A 486 -20.45 -0.55 4.34
CA GLU A 486 -21.33 0.60 4.28
C GLU A 486 -20.96 1.56 3.14
N MET A 487 -19.66 1.86 2.96
CA MET A 487 -19.20 2.69 1.85
C MET A 487 -19.46 2.04 0.49
N ALA A 488 -19.41 0.71 0.38
CA ALA A 488 -19.66 -0.02 -0.85
C ALA A 488 -21.16 -0.29 -1.13
N GLN A 489 -22.05 -0.03 -0.16
CA GLN A 489 -23.47 -0.44 -0.23
C GLN A 489 -24.21 0.12 -1.44
N ASP A 490 -23.90 1.35 -1.86
CA ASP A 490 -24.55 2.02 -2.99
C ASP A 490 -24.02 1.53 -4.36
N TRP A 491 -22.97 0.72 -4.36
CA TRP A 491 -22.33 0.21 -5.58
C TRP A 491 -22.86 -1.16 -6.01
N LYS A 492 -24.15 -1.41 -5.71
CA LYS A 492 -24.86 -2.60 -6.18
C LYS A 492 -24.97 -2.54 -7.72
N HIS A 493 -24.73 -3.67 -8.35
CA HIS A 493 -24.82 -3.84 -9.80
C HIS A 493 -26.21 -4.33 -10.18
#